data_6ec10afbb3bf8215d86ad99bc8271fb1
#
_entry.id   6ec10afbb3bf8215d86ad99bc8271fb1
#
_cell.length_a   1.000
_cell.length_b   1.000
_cell.length_c   1.000
_cell.angle_alpha   90.00
_cell.angle_beta   90.00
_cell.angle_gamma   90.00
#
_symmetry.space_group_name_H-M   'P 1'
#
loop_
_entity.id
_entity.type
_entity.pdbx_description
1 polymer ?
#
loop_
_entity_poly.entity_id
_entity_poly.type
_entity_poly.pdbx_seq_one_letter_code
_entity_poly.pdbx_strand_id
1 'polypeptide(L)'
;MELIYLLDKNEFETHIVKKKKEYILYSWNTLKLYVNKWQGGMLILDSKKLNIETFFDEKKRLLYRCLKLDEEAYKDFMPYQFKGIKHCLMNTSMIDEKWCYPILRKLIKPDDEVCVLAFSFFNDTKNSNDWDKQYAKGQGIWYRSNTDVFFKYGLKENQIHWVNYFKDSKEDVLKKVLGSSILLLTGGAPDLMMKRIKEFKLKKILKSYQGLMIGYSAGAMIQLKEYHITPDEDYPTFQYLPGLGCIEGFKIEVHYHASNIQKQSIERVLKEKGQPVYAIYEDGGLIVHDDQIESFGHVDLFE
;
A
#
# COMPACT_ATOMS: atom_id res chain seq x y z
N MET A 1 11.73 -0.55 9.67
CA MET A 1 11.61 -1.02 9.31
C MET A 1 11.83 -1.71 8.60
N GLU A 2 12.08 -2.41 8.33
CA GLU A 2 12.01 -3.13 7.79
C GLU A 2 12.10 -3.47 6.82
N LEU A 3 12.38 -3.63 6.48
CA LEU A 3 12.33 -3.64 5.23
C LEU A 3 13.39 -4.27 4.57
N ILE A 4 14.18 -4.82 5.22
CA ILE A 4 15.31 -5.48 4.78
C ILE A 4 15.05 -6.52 3.78
N TYR A 5 14.25 -7.45 4.06
CA TYR A 5 13.93 -8.54 3.13
C TYR A 5 13.13 -8.08 1.92
N LEU A 6 12.95 -6.82 1.84
CA LEU A 6 12.36 -6.23 0.70
C LEU A 6 13.28 -6.10 -0.46
N LEU A 7 14.56 -6.05 -0.20
CA LEU A 7 15.59 -6.04 -1.21
C LEU A 7 15.98 -7.46 -1.61
N ASP A 8 16.19 -8.33 -0.62
CA ASP A 8 16.39 -9.76 -0.82
C ASP A 8 15.91 -10.57 0.40
N LYS A 9 14.83 -11.30 0.21
CA LYS A 9 14.23 -12.10 1.27
C LYS A 9 15.14 -13.22 1.78
N ASN A 10 15.89 -13.86 0.89
CA ASN A 10 16.69 -15.02 1.26
C ASN A 10 17.86 -14.59 2.13
N GLU A 11 18.50 -13.49 1.78
CA GLU A 11 19.57 -12.92 2.59
C GLU A 11 19.07 -12.45 3.94
N PHE A 12 17.94 -11.77 3.98
CA PHE A 12 17.30 -11.39 5.21
C PHE A 12 17.03 -12.60 6.11
N GLU A 13 16.42 -13.65 5.58
CA GLU A 13 16.13 -14.85 6.34
C GLU A 13 17.39 -15.55 6.84
N THR A 14 18.46 -15.55 6.07
CA THR A 14 19.74 -16.10 6.47
C THR A 14 20.33 -15.39 7.67
N HIS A 15 20.21 -14.10 7.72
CA HIS A 15 20.72 -13.29 8.84
C HIS A 15 19.86 -13.39 10.09
N ILE A 16 18.54 -13.41 9.95
CA ILE A 16 17.63 -13.39 11.10
C ILE A 16 17.43 -14.74 11.73
N VAL A 17 17.37 -15.80 10.93
CA VAL A 17 16.97 -17.13 11.40
C VAL A 17 17.91 -17.72 12.44
N LYS A 18 19.12 -17.22 12.55
CA LYS A 18 20.14 -17.80 13.43
C LYS A 18 20.02 -17.45 14.90
N LYS A 19 19.21 -16.46 15.27
CA LYS A 19 19.12 -16.04 16.68
C LYS A 19 17.68 -15.75 17.09
N LYS A 20 17.20 -16.47 18.08
CA LYS A 20 15.81 -16.42 18.55
C LYS A 20 15.36 -15.10 19.14
N LYS A 21 16.29 -14.22 19.56
CA LYS A 21 16.00 -12.95 20.21
C LYS A 21 16.45 -11.74 19.39
N GLU A 22 16.87 -11.94 18.16
CA GLU A 22 17.30 -10.83 17.32
C GLU A 22 16.12 -10.26 16.55
N TYR A 23 16.07 -8.96 16.56
CA TYR A 23 15.20 -8.18 15.75
C TYR A 23 16.04 -7.40 14.74
N ILE A 24 15.44 -7.09 13.63
CA ILE A 24 16.09 -6.29 12.62
C ILE A 24 15.36 -4.98 12.49
N LEU A 25 16.12 -3.91 12.68
CA LEU A 25 15.68 -2.57 12.43
C LEU A 25 16.12 -2.17 11.05
N TYR A 26 15.20 -1.75 10.26
CA TYR A 26 15.48 -1.11 9.01
C TYR A 26 15.44 0.40 9.19
N SER A 27 16.48 1.07 8.76
CA SER A 27 16.54 2.51 8.81
C SER A 27 16.67 3.08 7.41
N TRP A 28 15.82 4.03 7.11
CA TRP A 28 15.89 4.80 5.90
C TRP A 28 15.71 6.27 6.23
N ASN A 29 16.73 7.07 6.06
CA ASN A 29 16.80 8.44 6.57
C ASN A 29 16.54 8.51 8.09
N THR A 30 15.45 9.18 8.47
CA THR A 30 15.04 9.34 9.86
C THR A 30 14.05 8.28 10.34
N LEU A 31 13.40 7.58 9.42
CA LEU A 31 12.46 6.52 9.76
C LEU A 31 13.19 5.23 10.08
N LYS A 32 12.85 4.62 11.19
CA LYS A 32 13.44 3.36 11.64
C LYS A 32 12.35 2.41 12.01
N LEU A 33 12.38 1.25 11.38
CA LEU A 33 11.40 0.20 11.55
C LEU A 33 12.07 -1.06 12.07
N TYR A 34 11.45 -1.64 13.05
CA TYR A 34 11.90 -2.84 13.72
C TYR A 34 11.04 -4.02 13.32
N VAL A 35 11.63 -5.07 12.80
CA VAL A 35 10.91 -6.23 12.34
C VAL A 35 11.08 -7.39 13.31
N ASN A 36 9.97 -7.84 13.89
CA ASN A 36 9.92 -9.07 14.62
C ASN A 36 9.54 -10.21 13.69
N LYS A 37 10.48 -11.04 13.36
CA LYS A 37 10.28 -12.15 12.42
C LYS A 37 9.21 -13.14 12.90
N TRP A 38 9.10 -13.36 14.19
CA TRP A 38 8.19 -14.36 14.76
C TRP A 38 6.73 -13.98 14.66
N GLN A 39 6.46 -12.69 14.71
CA GLN A 39 5.10 -12.15 14.72
C GLN A 39 4.71 -11.49 13.41
N GLY A 40 5.66 -11.37 12.47
CA GLY A 40 5.41 -10.69 11.21
C GLY A 40 5.12 -9.20 11.33
N GLY A 41 5.34 -8.63 12.52
CA GLY A 41 5.06 -7.23 12.80
C GLY A 41 6.29 -6.34 12.73
N MET A 42 6.07 -5.04 12.81
CA MET A 42 7.11 -4.01 12.84
C MET A 42 6.91 -3.05 14.02
N LEU A 43 8.03 -2.57 14.54
CA LEU A 43 8.06 -1.54 15.57
C LEU A 43 8.76 -0.30 15.04
N ILE A 44 8.26 0.87 15.39
CA ILE A 44 8.94 2.13 15.13
C ILE A 44 9.79 2.45 16.37
N LEU A 45 11.06 2.69 16.15
CA LEU A 45 12.03 2.88 17.23
C LEU A 45 12.78 4.20 17.12
N ASP A 46 13.22 4.71 18.27
CA ASP A 46 14.14 5.85 18.29
C ASP A 46 15.55 5.41 17.89
N SER A 47 16.10 6.16 16.99
CA SER A 47 17.37 5.86 16.35
C SER A 47 18.64 6.04 17.18
N LYS A 48 18.55 6.74 18.27
CA LYS A 48 19.75 7.22 18.98
C LYS A 48 20.49 6.14 19.76
N LYS A 49 19.86 4.97 19.97
CA LYS A 49 20.37 3.90 20.85
C LYS A 49 20.82 2.64 20.11
N LEU A 50 20.93 2.67 18.79
CA LEU A 50 20.97 1.45 18.02
C LEU A 50 22.18 1.37 17.09
N ASN A 51 22.87 0.24 17.09
CA ASN A 51 23.91 -0.09 16.12
C ASN A 51 23.29 -0.59 14.83
N ILE A 52 23.54 0.09 13.73
CA ILE A 52 23.00 -0.24 12.42
C ILE A 52 24.10 -0.86 11.57
N GLU A 53 23.90 -2.10 11.16
CA GLU A 53 24.73 -2.74 10.16
C GLU A 53 24.13 -2.52 8.76
N THR A 54 25.01 -2.25 7.81
CA THR A 54 24.62 -2.02 6.42
C THR A 54 25.21 -3.12 5.56
N PHE A 55 24.37 -3.77 4.79
CA PHE A 55 24.74 -4.88 3.92
C PHE A 55 24.65 -4.46 2.46
N PHE A 56 25.64 -4.90 1.68
CA PHE A 56 25.75 -4.62 0.26
C PHE A 56 25.90 -5.95 -0.51
N ASP A 57 25.38 -5.98 -1.73
CA ASP A 57 25.67 -7.07 -2.65
C ASP A 57 27.09 -6.96 -3.23
N GLU A 58 27.50 -7.97 -4.02
CA GLU A 58 28.80 -8.02 -4.68
C GLU A 58 29.09 -6.81 -5.57
N LYS A 59 28.05 -6.13 -6.06
CA LYS A 59 28.14 -4.91 -6.87
C LYS A 59 28.10 -3.64 -6.02
N LYS A 60 28.25 -3.75 -4.71
CA LYS A 60 28.15 -2.66 -3.74
C LYS A 60 26.81 -1.92 -3.76
N ARG A 61 25.73 -2.58 -4.17
CA ARG A 61 24.39 -2.03 -4.04
C ARG A 61 23.88 -2.29 -2.64
N LEU A 62 23.24 -1.30 -2.04
CA LEU A 62 22.64 -1.44 -0.73
C LEU A 62 21.53 -2.53 -0.78
N LEU A 63 21.74 -3.62 -0.07
CA LEU A 63 20.73 -4.67 0.09
C LEU A 63 19.75 -4.31 1.20
N TYR A 64 20.29 -4.00 2.39
CA TYR A 64 19.48 -3.66 3.54
C TYR A 64 20.32 -3.05 4.66
N ARG A 65 19.63 -2.50 5.63
CA ARG A 65 20.22 -2.13 6.93
C ARG A 65 19.54 -2.93 8.01
N CYS A 66 20.30 -3.44 8.93
CA CYS A 66 19.79 -4.16 10.08
C CYS A 66 20.38 -3.65 11.38
N LEU A 67 19.61 -3.87 12.41
CA LEU A 67 19.99 -3.60 13.77
C LEU A 67 19.98 -4.91 14.54
N LYS A 68 21.08 -5.20 15.17
CA LYS A 68 21.12 -6.25 16.18
C LYS A 68 20.83 -5.63 17.53
N LEU A 69 19.79 -6.10 18.16
CA LEU A 69 19.46 -5.72 19.53
C LEU A 69 20.06 -6.73 20.49
N ASP A 70 20.74 -6.24 21.48
CA ASP A 70 21.05 -7.04 22.67
C ASP A 70 19.79 -7.28 23.51
N GLU A 71 19.94 -8.10 24.54
CA GLU A 71 18.79 -8.52 25.35
C GLU A 71 18.20 -7.36 26.16
N GLU A 72 18.99 -6.37 26.50
CA GLU A 72 18.55 -5.20 27.27
C GLU A 72 17.81 -4.21 26.38
N ALA A 73 18.36 -3.90 25.21
CA ALA A 73 17.70 -3.06 24.22
C ALA A 73 16.37 -3.68 23.76
N TYR A 74 16.30 -5.01 23.67
CA TYR A 74 15.06 -5.70 23.32
C TYR A 74 13.94 -5.47 24.35
N LYS A 75 14.26 -5.50 25.64
CA LYS A 75 13.28 -5.25 26.71
C LYS A 75 12.70 -3.84 26.65
N ASP A 76 13.53 -2.87 26.32
CA ASP A 76 13.10 -1.46 26.19
C ASP A 76 12.10 -1.25 25.04
N PHE A 77 12.16 -2.09 24.02
CA PHE A 77 11.31 -1.95 22.83
C PHE A 77 10.08 -2.84 22.82
N MET A 78 10.01 -3.86 23.66
CA MET A 78 8.86 -4.77 23.74
C MET A 78 7.51 -4.12 24.05
N PRO A 79 7.45 -2.99 24.76
CA PRO A 79 6.19 -2.29 24.99
C PRO A 79 5.60 -1.62 23.76
N TYR A 80 6.39 -1.41 22.71
CA TYR A 80 5.90 -0.81 21.49
C TYR A 80 4.96 -1.77 20.77
N GLN A 81 3.70 -1.39 20.67
CA GLN A 81 2.70 -2.19 19.99
C GLN A 81 2.94 -2.18 18.48
N PHE A 82 2.77 -3.33 17.85
CA PHE A 82 2.71 -3.41 16.42
C PHE A 82 1.53 -2.58 15.90
N LYS A 83 1.80 -1.71 14.96
CA LYS A 83 0.74 -1.12 14.17
C LYS A 83 0.38 -2.15 13.08
N GLY A 84 -0.74 -2.84 13.23
CA GLY A 84 -1.27 -3.72 12.19
C GLY A 84 -1.49 -2.95 10.89
N ILE A 85 -1.39 -3.65 9.77
CA ILE A 85 -1.69 -3.07 8.46
C ILE A 85 -3.15 -2.65 8.46
N LYS A 86 -3.41 -1.42 8.03
CA LYS A 86 -4.75 -0.92 7.80
C LYS A 86 -4.95 -0.67 6.31
N HIS A 87 -6.01 -1.23 5.79
CA HIS A 87 -6.39 -1.06 4.40
C HIS A 87 -7.62 -0.18 4.32
N CYS A 88 -7.58 0.79 3.41
CA CYS A 88 -8.73 1.60 3.06
C CYS A 88 -9.01 1.39 1.57
N LEU A 89 -10.18 0.85 1.26
CA LEU A 89 -10.61 0.52 -0.09
C LEU A 89 -11.74 1.47 -0.49
N MET A 90 -11.54 2.24 -1.54
CA MET A 90 -12.47 3.27 -2.01
C MET A 90 -12.61 3.26 -3.54
N ASN A 91 -13.52 4.04 -4.09
CA ASN A 91 -13.63 4.24 -5.52
C ASN A 91 -12.87 5.47 -6.01
N THR A 92 -12.79 6.51 -5.19
CA THR A 92 -12.20 7.80 -5.56
C THR A 92 -11.08 8.22 -4.63
N SER A 93 -10.27 9.18 -5.05
CA SER A 93 -9.24 9.80 -4.22
C SER A 93 -9.79 10.83 -3.23
N MET A 94 -11.10 11.09 -3.22
CA MET A 94 -11.74 12.16 -2.45
C MET A 94 -11.87 11.83 -0.96
N ILE A 95 -10.75 11.55 -0.33
CA ILE A 95 -10.69 11.17 1.09
C ILE A 95 -11.04 12.33 2.04
N ASP A 96 -11.07 13.55 1.57
CA ASP A 96 -11.40 14.76 2.33
C ASP A 96 -12.89 15.11 2.32
N GLU A 97 -13.73 14.35 1.63
CA GLU A 97 -15.16 14.56 1.58
C GLU A 97 -15.86 14.31 2.93
N LYS A 98 -17.04 14.93 3.11
CA LYS A 98 -17.76 14.90 4.38
C LYS A 98 -18.18 13.51 4.82
N TRP A 99 -18.40 12.60 3.89
CA TRP A 99 -18.87 11.24 4.16
C TRP A 99 -17.76 10.33 4.67
N CYS A 100 -16.49 10.57 4.30
CA CYS A 100 -15.34 9.72 4.70
C CYS A 100 -14.43 10.41 5.73
N TYR A 101 -14.32 11.73 5.71
CA TYR A 101 -13.43 12.47 6.60
C TYR A 101 -13.55 12.14 8.10
N PRO A 102 -14.77 12.00 8.70
CA PRO A 102 -14.88 11.68 10.12
C PRO A 102 -14.25 10.33 10.51
N ILE A 103 -14.17 9.41 9.57
CA ILE A 103 -13.58 8.09 9.76
C ILE A 103 -12.07 8.15 9.52
N LEU A 104 -11.66 8.66 8.37
CA LEU A 104 -10.24 8.68 7.98
C LEU A 104 -9.39 9.61 8.86
N ARG A 105 -9.96 10.68 9.46
CA ARG A 105 -9.25 11.52 10.44
C ARG A 105 -8.78 10.76 11.70
N LYS A 106 -9.34 9.59 11.96
CA LYS A 106 -8.87 8.72 13.04
C LYS A 106 -7.60 7.97 12.65
N LEU A 107 -7.38 7.79 11.37
CA LEU A 107 -6.27 7.02 10.79
C LEU A 107 -5.14 7.91 10.29
N ILE A 108 -5.48 9.02 9.61
CA ILE A 108 -4.52 9.97 9.03
C ILE A 108 -4.18 11.06 10.04
N LYS A 109 -2.90 11.31 10.26
CA LYS A 109 -2.40 12.28 11.24
C LYS A 109 -1.57 13.38 10.56
N PRO A 110 -1.46 14.58 11.17
CA PRO A 110 -0.70 15.70 10.58
C PRO A 110 0.81 15.44 10.42
N ASP A 111 1.36 14.48 11.13
CA ASP A 111 2.76 14.08 11.10
C ASP A 111 3.03 12.85 10.22
N ASP A 112 2.01 12.36 9.49
CA ASP A 112 2.18 11.28 8.54
C ASP A 112 2.98 11.73 7.30
N GLU A 113 3.68 10.78 6.70
CA GLU A 113 4.32 10.89 5.40
C GLU A 113 3.58 10.01 4.41
N VAL A 114 3.27 10.53 3.24
CA VAL A 114 2.49 9.84 2.21
C VAL A 114 3.37 9.50 1.02
N CYS A 115 3.34 8.26 0.58
CA CYS A 115 3.88 7.87 -0.73
C CYS A 115 2.74 7.63 -1.71
N VAL A 116 2.70 8.40 -2.80
CA VAL A 116 1.74 8.20 -3.89
C VAL A 116 2.37 7.29 -4.94
N LEU A 117 1.83 6.08 -5.06
CA LEU A 117 2.27 5.08 -6.02
C LEU A 117 1.36 5.11 -7.26
N ALA A 118 1.64 6.05 -8.18
CA ALA A 118 0.87 6.23 -9.41
C ALA A 118 1.34 5.27 -10.52
N PHE A 119 1.15 3.97 -10.31
CA PHE A 119 1.56 2.90 -11.24
C PHE A 119 0.40 2.34 -12.08
N SER A 120 -0.81 2.86 -11.90
CA SER A 120 -2.03 2.39 -12.55
C SER A 120 -2.34 3.05 -13.91
N PHE A 121 -1.44 3.89 -14.43
CA PHE A 121 -1.67 4.56 -15.72
C PHE A 121 -1.76 3.57 -16.89
N PHE A 122 -2.58 3.90 -17.89
CA PHE A 122 -2.78 3.09 -19.09
C PHE A 122 -1.57 3.15 -20.05
N ASN A 123 -1.59 2.31 -21.10
CA ASN A 123 -0.48 2.16 -22.04
C ASN A 123 -0.26 3.34 -23.00
N ASP A 124 -1.13 4.34 -23.00
CA ASP A 124 -0.94 5.62 -23.66
C ASP A 124 0.14 6.49 -23.02
N THR A 125 0.41 6.27 -21.72
CA THR A 125 1.50 6.90 -20.98
C THR A 125 2.80 6.13 -21.23
N LYS A 126 3.60 6.59 -22.18
CA LYS A 126 4.75 5.84 -22.73
C LYS A 126 6.11 6.30 -22.20
N ASN A 127 6.18 7.50 -21.66
CA ASN A 127 7.44 8.14 -21.27
C ASN A 127 7.22 9.14 -20.12
N SER A 128 8.32 9.71 -19.63
CA SER A 128 8.27 10.67 -18.53
C SER A 128 7.42 11.91 -18.83
N ASN A 129 7.41 12.42 -20.06
CA ASN A 129 6.63 13.60 -20.40
C ASN A 129 5.12 13.31 -20.37
N ASP A 130 4.71 12.12 -20.80
CA ASP A 130 3.31 11.70 -20.69
C ASP A 130 2.89 11.51 -19.25
N TRP A 131 3.78 10.96 -18.43
CA TRP A 131 3.57 10.82 -16.99
C TRP A 131 3.48 12.19 -16.30
N ASP A 132 4.36 13.12 -16.64
CA ASP A 132 4.40 14.47 -16.07
C ASP A 132 3.09 15.23 -16.34
N LYS A 133 2.48 15.09 -17.52
CA LYS A 133 1.17 15.66 -17.85
C LYS A 133 0.04 15.14 -16.94
N GLN A 134 0.18 13.93 -16.43
CA GLN A 134 -0.84 13.33 -15.56
C GLN A 134 -0.59 13.59 -14.08
N TYR A 135 0.66 13.50 -13.62
CA TYR A 135 0.96 13.39 -12.20
C TYR A 135 2.02 14.37 -11.67
N ALA A 136 2.72 15.12 -12.51
CA ALA A 136 3.76 16.00 -12.01
C ALA A 136 3.20 17.25 -11.35
N LYS A 137 3.91 17.70 -10.32
CA LYS A 137 3.58 18.95 -9.62
C LYS A 137 3.49 20.13 -10.60
N GLY A 138 2.41 20.88 -10.50
CA GLY A 138 2.17 22.11 -11.25
C GLY A 138 1.61 21.93 -12.65
N GLN A 139 1.61 20.71 -13.21
CA GLN A 139 1.07 20.44 -14.56
C GLN A 139 0.21 19.19 -14.66
N GLY A 140 0.37 18.25 -13.76
CA GLY A 140 -0.35 16.98 -13.78
C GLY A 140 -1.81 17.14 -13.43
N ILE A 141 -2.71 16.65 -14.29
CA ILE A 141 -4.17 16.74 -14.09
C ILE A 141 -4.64 16.04 -12.82
N TRP A 142 -3.94 14.97 -12.42
CA TRP A 142 -4.25 14.18 -11.22
C TRP A 142 -3.43 14.58 -9.98
N TYR A 143 -2.46 15.51 -10.13
CA TYR A 143 -1.57 15.87 -9.03
C TYR A 143 -2.36 16.40 -7.83
N ARG A 144 -3.21 17.40 -8.05
CA ARG A 144 -3.96 18.04 -6.97
C ARG A 144 -4.98 17.11 -6.33
N SER A 145 -5.74 16.35 -7.13
CA SER A 145 -6.76 15.43 -6.61
C SER A 145 -6.19 14.31 -5.73
N ASN A 146 -4.89 14.04 -5.82
CA ASN A 146 -4.21 13.04 -5.01
C ASN A 146 -3.25 13.65 -3.97
N THR A 147 -3.09 14.98 -3.95
CA THR A 147 -2.22 15.71 -3.03
C THR A 147 -3.02 16.56 -2.06
N ASP A 148 -3.88 17.43 -2.59
CA ASP A 148 -4.57 18.47 -1.81
C ASP A 148 -5.55 17.87 -0.80
N VAL A 149 -6.07 16.67 -1.09
CA VAL A 149 -6.98 15.92 -0.21
C VAL A 149 -6.38 15.60 1.17
N PHE A 150 -5.06 15.55 1.27
CA PHE A 150 -4.36 15.32 2.53
C PHE A 150 -4.24 16.60 3.39
N PHE A 151 -4.37 17.79 2.79
CA PHE A 151 -4.22 19.04 3.53
C PHE A 151 -5.32 19.24 4.58
N LYS A 152 -6.49 18.66 4.35
CA LYS A 152 -7.59 18.67 5.33
C LYS A 152 -7.25 17.93 6.62
N TYR A 153 -6.32 17.00 6.57
CA TYR A 153 -5.81 16.23 7.71
C TYR A 153 -4.64 16.92 8.41
N GLY A 154 -4.22 18.08 7.91
CA GLY A 154 -3.11 18.87 8.47
C GLY A 154 -1.74 18.54 7.87
N LEU A 155 -1.66 17.65 6.88
CA LEU A 155 -0.42 17.38 6.17
C LEU A 155 -0.04 18.57 5.29
N LYS A 156 1.25 18.69 5.00
CA LYS A 156 1.82 19.69 4.09
C LYS A 156 2.27 18.99 2.79
N GLU A 157 2.39 19.75 1.73
CA GLU A 157 2.79 19.23 0.42
C GLU A 157 4.15 18.52 0.45
N ASN A 158 5.09 18.96 1.27
CA ASN A 158 6.41 18.34 1.39
C ASN A 158 6.42 16.98 2.12
N GLN A 159 5.29 16.58 2.70
CA GLN A 159 5.09 15.26 3.30
C GLN A 159 4.48 14.26 2.29
N ILE A 160 4.25 14.67 1.04
CA ILE A 160 3.61 13.84 0.01
C ILE A 160 4.61 13.53 -1.10
N HIS A 161 5.07 12.29 -1.14
CA HIS A 161 6.14 11.82 -2.00
C HIS A 161 5.60 11.03 -3.17
N TRP A 162 5.62 11.62 -4.35
CA TRP A 162 5.21 10.95 -5.57
C TRP A 162 6.30 10.03 -6.11
N VAL A 163 5.92 8.83 -6.49
CA VAL A 163 6.79 7.91 -7.23
C VAL A 163 6.61 8.15 -8.72
N ASN A 164 7.67 8.59 -9.39
CA ASN A 164 7.70 8.70 -10.83
C ASN A 164 8.26 7.42 -11.45
N TYR A 165 7.39 6.66 -12.11
CA TYR A 165 7.75 5.37 -12.71
C TYR A 165 8.92 5.43 -13.71
N PHE A 166 9.05 6.54 -14.45
CA PHE A 166 10.06 6.69 -15.51
C PHE A 166 11.36 7.33 -15.02
N LYS A 167 11.35 8.02 -13.88
CA LYS A 167 12.52 8.78 -13.38
C LYS A 167 13.15 8.16 -12.14
N ASP A 168 12.33 7.61 -11.25
CA ASP A 168 12.83 7.09 -9.99
C ASP A 168 13.53 5.74 -10.18
N SER A 169 14.70 5.60 -9.60
CA SER A 169 15.34 4.29 -9.48
C SER A 169 14.58 3.38 -8.52
N LYS A 170 14.88 2.09 -8.53
CA LYS A 170 14.26 1.15 -7.57
C LYS A 170 14.57 1.53 -6.13
N GLU A 171 15.75 2.03 -5.89
CA GLU A 171 16.21 2.53 -4.60
C GLU A 171 15.43 3.76 -4.16
N ASP A 172 15.16 4.70 -5.07
CA ASP A 172 14.34 5.89 -4.78
C ASP A 172 12.89 5.51 -4.45
N VAL A 173 12.30 4.62 -5.25
CA VAL A 173 10.94 4.13 -5.00
C VAL A 173 10.87 3.44 -3.65
N LEU A 174 11.83 2.56 -3.37
CA LEU A 174 11.92 1.86 -2.10
C LEU A 174 12.01 2.86 -0.94
N LYS A 175 12.87 3.86 -1.05
CA LYS A 175 13.03 4.91 -0.06
C LYS A 175 11.74 5.66 0.22
N LYS A 176 10.99 6.04 -0.82
CA LYS A 176 9.71 6.73 -0.69
C LYS A 176 8.67 5.84 -0.01
N VAL A 177 8.52 4.59 -0.46
CA VAL A 177 7.59 3.63 0.13
C VAL A 177 7.87 3.39 1.61
N LEU A 178 9.14 3.19 1.95
CA LEU A 178 9.56 2.83 3.31
C LEU A 178 9.65 4.04 4.25
N GLY A 179 9.81 5.22 3.69
CA GLY A 179 9.83 6.48 4.44
C GLY A 179 8.44 7.02 4.75
N SER A 180 7.39 6.37 4.26
CA SER A 180 6.01 6.85 4.43
C SER A 180 5.21 5.96 5.38
N SER A 181 4.32 6.56 6.15
CA SER A 181 3.35 5.88 7.02
C SER A 181 2.02 5.60 6.31
N ILE A 182 1.81 6.26 5.17
CA ILE A 182 0.64 6.08 4.31
C ILE A 182 1.10 5.78 2.88
N LEU A 183 0.51 4.76 2.27
CA LEU A 183 0.62 4.51 0.84
C LEU A 183 -0.70 4.83 0.16
N LEU A 184 -0.67 5.67 -0.87
CA LEU A 184 -1.80 5.92 -1.74
C LEU A 184 -1.59 5.18 -3.06
N LEU A 185 -2.45 4.19 -3.32
CA LEU A 185 -2.50 3.40 -4.54
C LEU A 185 -3.58 3.98 -5.47
N THR A 186 -3.17 4.51 -6.62
CA THR A 186 -4.08 5.24 -7.51
C THR A 186 -5.02 4.34 -8.32
N GLY A 187 -6.11 4.91 -8.79
CA GLY A 187 -7.03 4.28 -9.76
C GLY A 187 -6.48 4.27 -11.17
N GLY A 188 -7.07 3.46 -12.04
CA GLY A 188 -6.71 3.23 -13.45
C GLY A 188 -6.66 1.74 -13.78
N ALA A 189 -5.58 1.26 -14.42
CA ALA A 189 -5.40 -0.11 -14.86
C ALA A 189 -4.77 -1.00 -13.77
N PRO A 190 -5.53 -1.92 -13.14
CA PRO A 190 -5.03 -2.72 -12.03
C PRO A 190 -4.00 -3.78 -12.45
N ASP A 191 -4.15 -4.38 -13.60
CA ASP A 191 -3.21 -5.34 -14.18
C ASP A 191 -1.85 -4.71 -14.50
N LEU A 192 -1.87 -3.51 -15.11
CA LEU A 192 -0.67 -2.74 -15.38
C LEU A 192 0.00 -2.26 -14.09
N MET A 193 -0.77 -1.87 -13.08
CA MET A 193 -0.25 -1.53 -11.77
C MET A 193 0.49 -2.72 -11.13
N MET A 194 -0.13 -3.89 -11.15
CA MET A 194 0.50 -5.12 -10.64
C MET A 194 1.76 -5.52 -11.41
N LYS A 195 1.78 -5.31 -12.75
CA LYS A 195 2.96 -5.53 -13.59
C LYS A 195 4.11 -4.63 -13.13
N ARG A 196 3.88 -3.32 -13.01
CA ARG A 196 4.91 -2.32 -12.61
C ARG A 196 5.39 -2.53 -11.18
N ILE A 197 4.51 -2.90 -10.27
CA ILE A 197 4.87 -3.31 -8.90
C ILE A 197 5.85 -4.49 -8.92
N LYS A 198 5.65 -5.47 -9.82
CA LYS A 198 6.59 -6.60 -9.98
C LYS A 198 7.92 -6.16 -10.59
N GLU A 199 7.92 -5.27 -11.58
CA GLU A 199 9.11 -4.72 -12.21
C GLU A 199 10.02 -4.00 -11.21
N PHE A 200 9.43 -3.25 -10.28
CA PHE A 200 10.13 -2.61 -9.17
C PHE A 200 10.42 -3.54 -7.99
N LYS A 201 10.03 -4.82 -8.05
CA LYS A 201 10.16 -5.82 -6.99
C LYS A 201 9.43 -5.44 -5.68
N LEU A 202 8.40 -4.62 -5.75
CA LEU A 202 7.69 -4.09 -4.59
C LEU A 202 6.65 -5.06 -3.99
N LYS A 203 6.26 -6.14 -4.69
CA LYS A 203 5.13 -6.99 -4.24
C LYS A 203 5.29 -7.49 -2.79
N LYS A 204 6.47 -7.97 -2.41
CA LYS A 204 6.73 -8.47 -1.04
C LYS A 204 6.71 -7.33 -0.03
N ILE A 205 7.22 -6.18 -0.42
CA ILE A 205 7.27 -4.96 0.37
C ILE A 205 5.87 -4.52 0.74
N LEU A 206 5.03 -4.32 -0.28
CA LEU A 206 3.66 -3.85 -0.11
C LEU A 206 2.83 -4.86 0.70
N LYS A 207 3.05 -6.16 0.47
CA LYS A 207 2.38 -7.20 1.27
C LYS A 207 2.76 -7.18 2.76
N SER A 208 3.94 -6.73 3.09
CA SER A 208 4.42 -6.65 4.49
C SER A 208 4.41 -5.23 5.06
N TYR A 209 3.88 -4.27 4.33
CA TYR A 209 3.80 -2.88 4.76
C TYR A 209 2.90 -2.74 5.98
N GLN A 210 3.35 -1.98 6.99
CA GLN A 210 2.69 -1.89 8.31
C GLN A 210 2.02 -0.54 8.57
N GLY A 211 1.94 0.32 7.57
CA GLY A 211 1.22 1.58 7.65
C GLY A 211 -0.22 1.49 7.16
N LEU A 212 -0.81 2.63 6.88
CA LEU A 212 -2.11 2.75 6.22
C LEU A 212 -1.95 2.64 4.70
N MET A 213 -2.62 1.68 4.09
CA MET A 213 -2.67 1.53 2.63
C MET A 213 -4.03 1.98 2.13
N ILE A 214 -4.08 3.15 1.53
CA ILE A 214 -5.28 3.69 0.90
C ILE A 214 -5.22 3.35 -0.59
N GLY A 215 -6.26 2.73 -1.12
CA GLY A 215 -6.38 2.49 -2.55
C GLY A 215 -7.75 2.87 -3.05
N TYR A 216 -7.81 3.43 -4.24
CA TYR A 216 -9.10 3.69 -4.89
C TYR A 216 -9.16 3.04 -6.27
N SER A 217 -10.35 2.54 -6.65
CA SER A 217 -10.56 1.81 -7.91
C SER A 217 -9.53 0.70 -8.07
N ALA A 218 -8.69 0.73 -9.09
CA ALA A 218 -7.59 -0.22 -9.30
C ALA A 218 -6.71 -0.41 -8.05
N GLY A 219 -6.38 0.68 -7.36
CA GLY A 219 -5.57 0.65 -6.13
C GLY A 219 -6.27 -0.05 -4.95
N ALA A 220 -7.60 -0.05 -4.91
CA ALA A 220 -8.37 -0.84 -3.96
C ALA A 220 -8.34 -2.33 -4.36
N MET A 221 -8.64 -2.62 -5.63
CA MET A 221 -8.70 -3.98 -6.17
C MET A 221 -7.42 -4.78 -5.94
N ILE A 222 -6.27 -4.20 -6.22
CA ILE A 222 -4.98 -4.91 -6.12
C ILE A 222 -4.56 -5.26 -4.70
N GLN A 223 -5.16 -4.68 -3.65
CA GLN A 223 -4.86 -5.05 -2.26
C GLN A 223 -5.37 -6.45 -1.93
N LEU A 224 -6.38 -6.93 -2.63
CA LEU A 224 -6.91 -8.28 -2.49
C LEU A 224 -5.88 -9.33 -2.97
N LYS A 225 -6.05 -10.58 -2.52
CA LYS A 225 -5.28 -11.73 -3.02
C LYS A 225 -5.58 -12.00 -4.48
N GLU A 226 -6.84 -11.92 -4.82
CA GLU A 226 -7.37 -12.05 -6.17
C GLU A 226 -8.55 -11.07 -6.29
N TYR A 227 -8.58 -10.30 -7.34
CA TYR A 227 -9.70 -9.43 -7.67
C TYR A 227 -10.34 -9.85 -8.99
N HIS A 228 -11.56 -9.43 -9.22
CA HIS A 228 -12.21 -9.58 -10.52
C HIS A 228 -12.32 -8.22 -11.20
N ILE A 229 -12.45 -8.25 -12.52
CA ILE A 229 -12.77 -7.09 -13.34
C ILE A 229 -14.13 -7.36 -13.99
N THR A 230 -15.10 -6.53 -13.67
CA THR A 230 -16.38 -6.47 -14.36
C THR A 230 -16.17 -5.86 -15.75
N PRO A 231 -16.78 -6.42 -16.82
CA PRO A 231 -16.63 -5.88 -18.16
C PRO A 231 -17.04 -4.42 -18.28
N ASP A 232 -16.16 -3.62 -18.90
CA ASP A 232 -16.35 -2.20 -19.21
C ASP A 232 -15.67 -1.84 -20.55
N GLU A 233 -15.51 -0.54 -20.83
CA GLU A 233 -14.88 -0.04 -22.07
C GLU A 233 -13.39 -0.38 -22.15
N ASP A 234 -12.68 -0.38 -21.01
CA ASP A 234 -11.26 -0.67 -20.94
C ASP A 234 -10.98 -2.18 -20.87
N TYR A 235 -11.91 -2.94 -20.28
CA TYR A 235 -11.81 -4.39 -20.06
C TYR A 235 -13.07 -5.10 -20.55
N PRO A 236 -13.15 -5.47 -21.84
CA PRO A 236 -14.40 -5.97 -22.43
C PRO A 236 -14.82 -7.36 -21.96
N THR A 237 -14.00 -8.04 -21.15
CA THR A 237 -14.30 -9.39 -20.66
C THR A 237 -14.10 -9.51 -19.16
N PHE A 238 -15.02 -10.23 -18.51
CA PHE A 238 -14.86 -10.59 -17.10
C PHE A 238 -13.63 -11.47 -16.86
N GLN A 239 -12.84 -11.14 -15.86
CA GLN A 239 -11.63 -11.89 -15.52
C GLN A 239 -11.30 -11.83 -14.03
N TYR A 240 -10.58 -12.85 -13.55
CA TYR A 240 -9.94 -12.84 -12.24
C TYR A 240 -8.44 -12.64 -12.41
N LEU A 241 -7.87 -11.76 -11.61
CA LEU A 241 -6.44 -11.46 -11.64
C LEU A 241 -5.84 -11.47 -10.23
N PRO A 242 -4.56 -11.88 -10.10
CA PRO A 242 -3.89 -11.92 -8.81
C PRO A 242 -3.45 -10.53 -8.37
N GLY A 243 -3.81 -10.14 -7.15
CA GLY A 243 -3.34 -8.91 -6.50
C GLY A 243 -2.11 -9.08 -5.62
N LEU A 244 -1.97 -8.19 -4.66
CA LEU A 244 -0.88 -8.18 -3.68
C LEU A 244 -0.97 -9.34 -2.70
N GLY A 245 -2.18 -9.75 -2.36
CA GLY A 245 -2.44 -10.77 -1.35
C GLY A 245 -2.35 -10.24 0.07
N CYS A 246 -2.74 -8.99 0.27
CA CYS A 246 -2.84 -8.39 1.59
C CYS A 246 -4.16 -8.77 2.28
N ILE A 247 -5.22 -8.88 1.50
CA ILE A 247 -6.60 -9.12 1.96
C ILE A 247 -7.14 -10.37 1.29
N GLU A 248 -7.78 -11.23 2.08
CA GLU A 248 -8.43 -12.46 1.64
C GLU A 248 -9.85 -12.57 2.24
N GLY A 249 -10.64 -13.50 1.75
CA GLY A 249 -11.94 -13.85 2.34
C GLY A 249 -13.14 -13.16 1.70
N PHE A 250 -12.95 -12.08 0.97
CA PHE A 250 -14.00 -11.39 0.24
C PHE A 250 -13.52 -10.80 -1.07
N LYS A 251 -14.46 -10.25 -1.85
CA LYS A 251 -14.22 -9.50 -3.07
C LYS A 251 -14.83 -8.11 -2.98
N ILE A 252 -14.42 -7.21 -3.86
CA ILE A 252 -15.04 -5.90 -4.01
C ILE A 252 -15.48 -5.69 -5.45
N GLU A 253 -16.62 -5.06 -5.62
CA GLU A 253 -17.06 -4.46 -6.87
C GLU A 253 -16.92 -2.95 -6.73
N VAL A 254 -16.02 -2.36 -7.51
CA VAL A 254 -15.76 -0.91 -7.48
C VAL A 254 -16.67 -0.17 -8.45
N HIS A 255 -16.85 1.14 -8.25
CA HIS A 255 -17.73 1.99 -9.07
C HIS A 255 -19.14 1.40 -9.22
N TYR A 256 -19.63 0.83 -8.13
CA TYR A 256 -20.92 0.18 -8.16
C TYR A 256 -22.06 1.20 -8.32
N HIS A 257 -22.91 0.95 -9.30
CA HIS A 257 -24.13 1.73 -9.58
C HIS A 257 -25.31 0.82 -9.94
N ALA A 258 -25.23 -0.43 -9.48
CA ALA A 258 -26.27 -1.45 -9.62
C ALA A 258 -26.67 -1.78 -11.08
N SER A 259 -25.74 -1.62 -12.03
CA SER A 259 -25.98 -2.03 -13.43
C SER A 259 -26.16 -3.55 -13.55
N ASN A 260 -26.85 -3.98 -14.61
CA ASN A 260 -27.08 -5.41 -14.84
C ASN A 260 -25.77 -6.19 -15.00
N ILE A 261 -24.75 -5.59 -15.64
CA ILE A 261 -23.47 -6.25 -15.85
C ILE A 261 -22.71 -6.43 -14.53
N GLN A 262 -22.76 -5.45 -13.62
CA GLN A 262 -22.18 -5.55 -12.29
C GLN A 262 -22.89 -6.60 -11.44
N LYS A 263 -24.23 -6.63 -11.46
CA LYS A 263 -25.03 -7.66 -10.77
C LYS A 263 -24.67 -9.06 -11.24
N GLN A 264 -24.59 -9.28 -12.56
CA GLN A 264 -24.16 -10.55 -13.13
C GLN A 264 -22.73 -10.92 -12.74
N SER A 265 -21.82 -9.95 -12.69
CA SER A 265 -20.44 -10.17 -12.24
C SER A 265 -20.39 -10.57 -10.77
N ILE A 266 -21.16 -9.90 -9.91
CA ILE A 266 -21.27 -10.25 -8.48
C ILE A 266 -21.84 -11.67 -8.31
N GLU A 267 -22.96 -11.99 -8.99
CA GLU A 267 -23.56 -13.33 -8.96
C GLU A 267 -22.58 -14.41 -9.41
N ARG A 268 -21.79 -14.11 -10.43
CA ARG A 268 -20.73 -14.99 -10.89
C ARG A 268 -19.66 -15.23 -9.83
N VAL A 269 -19.19 -14.16 -9.15
CA VAL A 269 -18.21 -14.25 -8.06
C VAL A 269 -18.75 -15.08 -6.91
N LEU A 270 -19.99 -14.82 -6.47
CA LEU A 270 -20.62 -15.60 -5.41
C LEU A 270 -20.68 -17.09 -5.76
N LYS A 271 -21.12 -17.41 -6.98
CA LYS A 271 -21.23 -18.78 -7.46
C LYS A 271 -19.87 -19.49 -7.61
N GLU A 272 -18.88 -18.83 -8.18
CA GLU A 272 -17.58 -19.44 -8.53
C GLU A 272 -16.60 -19.46 -7.36
N LYS A 273 -16.66 -18.48 -6.47
CA LYS A 273 -15.69 -18.31 -5.36
C LYS A 273 -16.29 -18.61 -3.98
N GLY A 274 -17.60 -18.54 -3.82
CA GLY A 274 -18.25 -18.69 -2.52
C GLY A 274 -17.78 -17.65 -1.49
N GLN A 275 -17.47 -16.45 -1.96
CA GLN A 275 -16.95 -15.36 -1.13
C GLN A 275 -17.89 -14.16 -1.21
N PRO A 276 -18.16 -13.46 -0.10
CA PRO A 276 -18.98 -12.25 -0.12
C PRO A 276 -18.33 -11.16 -0.99
N VAL A 277 -19.18 -10.31 -1.56
CA VAL A 277 -18.76 -9.18 -2.39
C VAL A 277 -19.27 -7.88 -1.78
N TYR A 278 -18.36 -6.99 -1.44
CA TYR A 278 -18.71 -5.62 -1.06
C TYR A 278 -18.74 -4.76 -2.31
N ALA A 279 -19.93 -4.28 -2.65
CA ALA A 279 -20.16 -3.37 -3.76
C ALA A 279 -20.06 -1.92 -3.28
N ILE A 280 -19.01 -1.24 -3.69
CA ILE A 280 -18.65 0.08 -3.19
C ILE A 280 -19.16 1.13 -4.18
N TYR A 281 -20.04 2.01 -3.73
CA TYR A 281 -20.49 3.18 -4.49
C TYR A 281 -19.45 4.30 -4.46
N GLU A 282 -19.65 5.37 -5.23
CA GLU A 282 -18.69 6.50 -5.31
C GLU A 282 -18.44 7.18 -3.96
N ASP A 283 -19.43 7.19 -3.09
CA ASP A 283 -19.38 7.73 -1.73
C ASP A 283 -19.26 6.63 -0.66
N GLY A 284 -18.65 5.51 -1.01
CA GLY A 284 -18.47 4.34 -0.14
C GLY A 284 -17.03 3.92 0.02
N GLY A 285 -16.77 3.15 1.07
CA GLY A 285 -15.46 2.57 1.31
C GLY A 285 -15.45 1.53 2.42
N LEU A 286 -14.33 0.82 2.53
CA LEU A 286 -14.06 -0.18 3.56
C LEU A 286 -12.76 0.16 4.28
N ILE A 287 -12.76 0.01 5.60
CA ILE A 287 -11.55 -0.14 6.38
C ILE A 287 -11.41 -1.61 6.75
N VAL A 288 -10.26 -2.18 6.42
CA VAL A 288 -9.91 -3.55 6.79
C VAL A 288 -8.69 -3.49 7.71
N HIS A 289 -8.84 -4.02 8.91
CA HIS A 289 -7.79 -4.09 9.89
C HIS A 289 -7.84 -5.45 10.59
N ASP A 290 -6.76 -6.22 10.47
CA ASP A 290 -6.75 -7.64 10.84
C ASP A 290 -7.89 -8.37 10.10
N ASP A 291 -8.75 -9.10 10.82
CA ASP A 291 -9.90 -9.79 10.25
C ASP A 291 -11.22 -8.96 10.34
N GLN A 292 -11.11 -7.69 10.74
CA GLN A 292 -12.27 -6.82 10.89
C GLN A 292 -12.48 -5.95 9.65
N ILE A 293 -13.72 -5.90 9.17
CA ILE A 293 -14.15 -5.07 8.05
C ILE A 293 -15.16 -4.07 8.57
N GLU A 294 -14.89 -2.79 8.40
CA GLU A 294 -15.81 -1.69 8.71
C GLU A 294 -16.16 -0.98 7.39
N SER A 295 -17.43 -1.01 7.01
CA SER A 295 -17.92 -0.24 5.88
C SER A 295 -18.29 1.18 6.32
N PHE A 296 -18.08 2.14 5.44
CA PHE A 296 -18.50 3.53 5.64
C PHE A 296 -19.02 4.12 4.33
N GLY A 297 -19.91 5.12 4.46
CA GLY A 297 -20.63 5.64 3.30
C GLY A 297 -21.56 4.58 2.69
N HIS A 298 -21.69 4.56 1.38
CA HIS A 298 -22.61 3.70 0.67
C HIS A 298 -21.92 2.43 0.15
N VAL A 299 -22.20 1.30 0.79
CA VAL A 299 -21.66 -0.03 0.45
C VAL A 299 -22.74 -1.08 0.62
N ASP A 300 -22.99 -1.88 -0.41
CA ASP A 300 -23.85 -3.05 -0.35
C ASP A 300 -23.01 -4.33 -0.15
N LEU A 301 -23.51 -5.26 0.66
CA LEU A 301 -22.92 -6.58 0.85
C LEU A 301 -23.78 -7.62 0.17
N PHE A 302 -23.17 -8.45 -0.66
CA PHE A 302 -23.74 -9.61 -1.33
C PHE A 302 -23.10 -10.90 -0.81
N GLU A 303 -23.94 -11.87 -0.40
CA GLU A 303 -23.54 -13.17 0.14
C GLU A 303 -24.20 -14.34 -0.57
#